data_ab914d7051f2a32203a5cf1d66d1b0d3
#
_entry.id   ab914d7051f2a32203a5cf1d66d1b0d3
#
_cell.length_a   1.000
_cell.length_b   1.000
_cell.length_c   1.000
_cell.angle_alpha   90.00
_cell.angle_beta   90.00
_cell.angle_gamma   90.00
#
_symmetry.space_group_name_H-M   'P 1'
#
loop_
_entity.id
_entity.type
_entity.pdbx_description
1 polymer ?
#
loop_
_entity_poly.entity_id
_entity_poly.type
_entity_poly.pdbx_seq_one_letter_code
_entity_poly.pdbx_strand_id
1 'polypeptide(L)'
;EMLTRDWSSDVCSSDLDKHVVCDVPFAMSEKESAEIYQLATDKGLIFMENVPLLYQHAFGQLLWMARGNLIGDLKSITCSMSKNMFSGEEADYRTMAFITYSVILKIFGTKYKDVFTKVIKNTEDEVSYVLSVFDYEESIATAEISMDMDNTCEMTILGTGGKIYIPDDWWRLAYFKMQDTVDGQVKRYSSNFEGNGYRYLVQSLLREIKMKDKLDIQGLSGIEGITVAKILGDIRQ
;
A
#
# COMPACT_ATOMS: atom_id res chain seq x y z
N GLU A 1 14.78 11.71 -28.13
CA GLU A 1 15.68 11.68 -26.96
C GLU A 1 14.81 11.33 -25.75
N MET A 2 14.82 10.05 -25.37
CA MET A 2 14.28 9.64 -24.08
C MET A 2 15.22 10.17 -23.00
N LEU A 3 14.77 11.19 -22.31
CA LEU A 3 15.39 11.60 -21.07
C LEU A 3 15.23 10.43 -20.10
N THR A 4 16.31 9.70 -19.85
CA THR A 4 16.44 8.87 -18.65
C THR A 4 16.27 9.82 -17.48
N ARG A 5 15.08 9.81 -16.88
CA ARG A 5 14.84 10.54 -15.65
C ARG A 5 15.66 9.88 -14.57
N ASP A 6 16.81 10.46 -14.31
CA ASP A 6 17.48 10.31 -13.05
C ASP A 6 16.44 10.73 -11.98
N TRP A 7 16.06 9.82 -11.11
CA TRP A 7 15.19 10.08 -9.99
C TRP A 7 15.95 10.83 -8.91
N SER A 8 16.61 11.92 -9.32
CA SER A 8 17.09 12.89 -8.35
C SER A 8 15.90 13.73 -7.92
N SER A 9 15.75 13.89 -6.63
CA SER A 9 14.74 14.62 -5.87
C SER A 9 14.52 16.09 -6.31
N ASP A 10 15.08 16.51 -7.41
CA ASP A 10 15.14 17.90 -7.86
C ASP A 10 13.84 18.42 -8.51
N VAL A 11 12.82 17.61 -8.65
CA VAL A 11 11.53 18.07 -9.20
C VAL A 11 10.39 17.66 -8.29
N CYS A 12 10.47 18.04 -7.05
CA CYS A 12 9.28 18.08 -6.25
C CYS A 12 8.53 19.37 -6.60
N SER A 13 7.30 19.26 -7.11
CA SER A 13 6.43 20.41 -7.38
C SER A 13 6.15 21.25 -6.13
N SER A 14 6.61 20.82 -4.96
CA SER A 14 6.68 21.63 -3.74
C SER A 14 7.54 22.88 -3.89
N ASP A 15 8.50 22.91 -4.81
CA ASP A 15 9.27 24.13 -5.15
C ASP A 15 8.37 25.20 -5.79
N LEU A 16 7.24 24.79 -6.32
CA LEU A 16 6.25 25.67 -6.96
C LEU A 16 5.11 26.07 -6.03
N ASP A 17 5.21 25.80 -4.73
CA ASP A 17 4.14 26.04 -3.73
C ASP A 17 2.78 25.43 -4.14
N LYS A 18 2.81 24.18 -4.57
CA LYS A 18 1.63 23.40 -4.98
C LYS A 18 1.46 22.17 -4.11
N HIS A 19 0.20 21.78 -3.89
CA HIS A 19 -0.10 20.45 -3.37
C HIS A 19 0.32 19.39 -4.39
N VAL A 20 0.83 18.25 -3.91
CA VAL A 20 1.44 17.23 -4.77
C VAL A 20 0.75 15.89 -4.57
N VAL A 21 0.44 15.23 -5.69
CA VAL A 21 0.18 13.79 -5.75
C VAL A 21 1.33 13.17 -6.52
N CYS A 22 2.04 12.24 -5.90
CA CYS A 22 3.23 11.62 -6.48
C CYS A 22 3.00 10.14 -6.75
N ASP A 23 3.45 9.67 -7.91
CA ASP A 23 3.47 8.24 -8.20
C ASP A 23 4.44 7.51 -7.27
N VAL A 24 4.17 6.22 -7.04
CA VAL A 24 4.93 5.42 -6.09
C VAL A 24 5.84 4.40 -6.82
N PRO A 25 7.02 4.13 -6.27
CA PRO A 25 7.61 4.71 -5.06
C PRO A 25 8.13 6.13 -5.29
N PHE A 26 7.83 7.05 -4.39
CA PHE A 26 8.30 8.44 -4.49
C PHE A 26 9.70 8.66 -3.89
N ALA A 27 10.18 7.73 -3.10
CA ALA A 27 11.49 7.69 -2.48
C ALA A 27 11.92 6.25 -2.22
N MET A 28 13.24 6.02 -2.17
CA MET A 28 13.85 4.71 -1.94
C MET A 28 14.72 4.69 -0.68
N SER A 29 14.55 5.66 0.21
CA SER A 29 15.25 5.71 1.50
C SER A 29 14.42 6.44 2.55
N GLU A 30 14.64 6.08 3.82
CA GLU A 30 14.04 6.75 4.97
C GLU A 30 14.34 8.25 4.97
N LYS A 31 15.60 8.61 4.69
CA LYS A 31 16.05 10.01 4.71
C LYS A 31 15.34 10.85 3.66
N GLU A 32 15.37 10.41 2.40
CA GLU A 32 14.74 11.11 1.28
C GLU A 32 13.24 11.29 1.51
N SER A 33 12.56 10.22 1.94
CA SER A 33 11.14 10.27 2.24
C SER A 33 10.84 11.26 3.38
N ALA A 34 11.62 11.25 4.46
CA ALA A 34 11.45 12.18 5.56
C ALA A 34 11.64 13.64 5.14
N GLU A 35 12.63 13.92 4.29
CA GLU A 35 12.88 15.26 3.75
C GLU A 35 11.69 15.77 2.92
N ILE A 36 11.06 14.91 2.09
CA ILE A 36 9.90 15.26 1.28
C ILE A 36 8.70 15.60 2.17
N TYR A 37 8.37 14.76 3.14
CA TYR A 37 7.26 15.05 4.07
C TYR A 37 7.51 16.28 4.93
N GLN A 38 8.75 16.49 5.38
CA GLN A 38 9.11 17.67 6.16
C GLN A 38 8.96 18.95 5.32
N LEU A 39 9.44 18.93 4.07
CA LEU A 39 9.30 20.07 3.16
C LEU A 39 7.84 20.42 2.89
N ALA A 40 6.98 19.42 2.66
CA ALA A 40 5.55 19.64 2.48
C ALA A 40 4.93 20.26 3.74
N THR A 41 5.29 19.74 4.91
CA THR A 41 4.81 20.26 6.22
C THR A 41 5.24 21.70 6.45
N ASP A 42 6.51 22.02 6.23
CA ASP A 42 7.08 23.35 6.44
C ASP A 42 6.44 24.42 5.55
N LYS A 43 6.04 24.02 4.34
CA LYS A 43 5.33 24.89 3.40
C LYS A 43 3.80 24.90 3.58
N GLY A 44 3.25 24.08 4.48
CA GLY A 44 1.81 23.94 4.66
C GLY A 44 1.12 23.34 3.41
N LEU A 45 1.84 22.50 2.68
CA LEU A 45 1.37 21.82 1.48
C LEU A 45 0.99 20.37 1.78
N ILE A 46 0.11 19.83 0.96
CA ILE A 46 -0.30 18.43 1.00
C ILE A 46 0.59 17.64 0.05
N PHE A 47 1.19 16.58 0.54
CA PHE A 47 1.85 15.54 -0.23
C PHE A 47 1.09 14.23 -0.06
N MET A 48 0.66 13.63 -1.17
CA MET A 48 -0.11 12.39 -1.19
C MET A 48 0.52 11.41 -2.17
N GLU A 49 0.58 10.17 -1.78
CA GLU A 49 1.00 9.07 -2.63
C GLU A 49 -0.15 8.59 -3.51
N ASN A 50 0.18 8.33 -4.77
CA ASN A 50 -0.78 7.78 -5.74
C ASN A 50 -1.01 6.28 -5.49
N VAL A 51 -1.71 5.96 -4.39
CA VAL A 51 -2.20 4.62 -4.06
C VAL A 51 -3.73 4.67 -3.95
N PRO A 52 -4.47 4.65 -5.07
CA PRO A 52 -5.92 4.91 -5.10
C PRO A 52 -6.75 4.01 -4.18
N LEU A 53 -6.29 2.78 -3.95
CA LEU A 53 -6.93 1.83 -3.03
C LEU A 53 -7.16 2.43 -1.64
N LEU A 54 -6.17 3.14 -1.08
CA LEU A 54 -6.22 3.66 0.28
C LEU A 54 -7.34 4.69 0.49
N TYR A 55 -7.77 5.34 -0.59
CA TYR A 55 -8.81 6.38 -0.57
C TYR A 55 -10.22 5.88 -0.88
N GLN A 56 -10.36 4.56 -1.13
CA GLN A 56 -11.66 3.96 -1.40
C GLN A 56 -12.47 3.78 -0.11
N HIS A 57 -13.77 4.06 -0.20
CA HIS A 57 -14.69 3.82 0.92
C HIS A 57 -14.67 2.36 1.41
N ALA A 58 -14.56 1.40 0.46
CA ALA A 58 -14.47 -0.02 0.80
C ALA A 58 -13.22 -0.36 1.61
N PHE A 59 -12.08 0.30 1.32
CA PHE A 59 -10.87 0.12 2.10
C PHE A 59 -11.02 0.67 3.51
N GLY A 60 -11.63 1.84 3.66
CA GLY A 60 -11.95 2.39 4.97
C GLY A 60 -12.86 1.47 5.79
N GLN A 61 -13.86 0.85 5.14
CA GLN A 61 -14.73 -0.14 5.78
C GLN A 61 -13.97 -1.40 6.20
N LEU A 62 -13.11 -1.92 5.31
CA LEU A 62 -12.23 -3.06 5.61
C LEU A 62 -11.31 -2.75 6.79
N LEU A 63 -10.66 -1.59 6.76
CA LEU A 63 -9.75 -1.15 7.82
C LEU A 63 -10.47 -1.03 9.17
N TRP A 64 -11.68 -0.44 9.16
CA TRP A 64 -12.51 -0.36 10.36
C TRP A 64 -12.86 -1.74 10.91
N MET A 65 -13.22 -2.71 10.04
CA MET A 65 -13.54 -4.07 10.45
C MET A 65 -12.32 -4.80 11.01
N ALA A 66 -11.18 -4.72 10.34
CA ALA A 66 -9.96 -5.38 10.76
C ALA A 66 -9.42 -4.80 12.08
N ARG A 67 -9.34 -3.47 12.21
CA ARG A 67 -8.83 -2.80 13.42
C ARG A 67 -9.87 -2.68 14.54
N GLY A 68 -11.17 -2.72 14.20
CA GLY A 68 -12.28 -2.61 15.13
C GLY A 68 -12.63 -3.91 15.85
N ASN A 69 -11.76 -4.90 15.80
CA ASN A 69 -11.92 -6.19 16.49
C ASN A 69 -13.11 -7.05 16.01
N LEU A 70 -13.65 -6.80 14.79
CA LEU A 70 -14.76 -7.60 14.28
C LEU A 70 -14.35 -9.04 13.92
N ILE A 71 -13.07 -9.25 13.66
CA ILE A 71 -12.48 -10.58 13.42
C ILE A 71 -11.56 -11.01 14.57
N GLY A 72 -11.69 -10.38 15.75
CA GLY A 72 -10.81 -10.61 16.90
C GLY A 72 -9.42 -10.01 16.69
N ASP A 73 -8.44 -10.49 17.48
CA ASP A 73 -7.05 -10.05 17.38
C ASP A 73 -6.46 -10.48 16.05
N LEU A 74 -5.85 -9.54 15.32
CA LEU A 74 -5.20 -9.81 14.05
C LEU A 74 -4.00 -10.75 14.24
N LYS A 75 -3.93 -11.81 13.45
CA LYS A 75 -2.86 -12.81 13.52
C LYS A 75 -2.03 -12.88 12.25
N SER A 76 -2.66 -12.75 11.09
CA SER A 76 -1.87 -12.69 9.87
C SER A 76 -2.56 -11.89 8.75
N ILE A 77 -1.74 -11.39 7.83
CA ILE A 77 -2.16 -10.94 6.52
C ILE A 77 -1.23 -11.53 5.46
N THR A 78 -1.82 -12.00 4.38
CA THR A 78 -1.09 -12.43 3.17
C THR A 78 -1.63 -11.63 1.99
N CYS A 79 -0.73 -10.96 1.27
CA CYS A 79 -1.04 -10.20 0.06
C CYS A 79 -0.19 -10.72 -1.09
N SER A 80 -0.80 -11.06 -2.21
CA SER A 80 -0.08 -11.46 -3.42
C SER A 80 -0.40 -10.53 -4.59
N MET A 81 0.62 -10.20 -5.40
CA MET A 81 0.48 -9.41 -6.63
C MET A 81 1.31 -10.01 -7.75
N SER A 82 0.82 -9.93 -8.99
CA SER A 82 1.52 -10.35 -10.19
C SER A 82 1.58 -9.21 -11.21
N LYS A 83 2.70 -9.10 -11.93
CA LYS A 83 2.88 -8.12 -13.02
C LYS A 83 1.82 -8.23 -14.10
N ASN A 84 1.40 -9.44 -14.43
CA ASN A 84 0.42 -9.70 -15.49
C ASN A 84 -0.93 -9.04 -15.26
N MET A 85 -1.21 -8.61 -14.01
CA MET A 85 -2.44 -7.91 -13.66
C MET A 85 -2.40 -6.41 -13.94
N PHE A 86 -1.21 -5.85 -14.20
CA PHE A 86 -1.05 -4.46 -14.60
C PHE A 86 -0.98 -4.38 -16.12
N SER A 87 -1.98 -3.78 -16.76
CA SER A 87 -1.94 -3.46 -18.18
C SER A 87 -0.99 -2.29 -18.43
N GLY A 88 0.28 -2.55 -18.68
CA GLY A 88 1.27 -1.53 -19.00
C GLY A 88 2.71 -2.01 -18.84
N GLU A 89 3.62 -1.46 -19.63
CA GLU A 89 5.03 -1.84 -19.65
C GLU A 89 5.81 -1.44 -18.39
N GLU A 90 5.22 -0.67 -17.48
CA GLU A 90 5.91 -0.01 -16.36
C GLU A 90 5.64 -0.62 -14.98
N ALA A 91 5.05 -1.81 -14.88
CA ALA A 91 4.87 -2.45 -13.57
C ALA A 91 6.21 -2.93 -13.01
N ASP A 92 6.84 -2.09 -12.20
CA ASP A 92 8.04 -2.44 -11.44
C ASP A 92 7.63 -3.15 -10.12
N TYR A 93 8.44 -4.14 -9.71
CA TYR A 93 8.23 -4.82 -8.43
C TYR A 93 8.24 -3.84 -7.24
N ARG A 94 8.97 -2.72 -7.32
CA ARG A 94 9.02 -1.68 -6.28
C ARG A 94 7.68 -0.97 -6.12
N THR A 95 6.99 -0.69 -7.22
CA THR A 95 5.64 -0.11 -7.20
C THR A 95 4.66 -1.07 -6.52
N MET A 96 4.69 -2.35 -6.90
CA MET A 96 3.84 -3.37 -6.28
C MET A 96 4.17 -3.57 -4.79
N ALA A 97 5.46 -3.57 -4.43
CA ALA A 97 5.91 -3.63 -3.06
C ALA A 97 5.44 -2.42 -2.25
N PHE A 98 5.57 -1.20 -2.80
CA PHE A 98 5.07 0.01 -2.15
C PHE A 98 3.58 -0.09 -1.82
N ILE A 99 2.76 -0.48 -2.80
CA ILE A 99 1.30 -0.64 -2.62
C ILE A 99 1.01 -1.68 -1.54
N THR A 100 1.64 -2.84 -1.63
CA THR A 100 1.40 -3.97 -0.71
C THR A 100 1.84 -3.63 0.72
N TYR A 101 3.04 -3.04 0.87
CA TYR A 101 3.55 -2.63 2.19
C TYR A 101 2.70 -1.52 2.80
N SER A 102 2.21 -0.58 1.99
CA SER A 102 1.29 0.46 2.44
C SER A 102 0.04 -0.13 3.08
N VAL A 103 -0.55 -1.15 2.47
CA VAL A 103 -1.73 -1.83 3.01
C VAL A 103 -1.40 -2.61 4.29
N ILE A 104 -0.27 -3.32 4.33
CA ILE A 104 0.18 -4.04 5.52
C ILE A 104 0.36 -3.06 6.69
N LEU A 105 1.10 -1.97 6.48
CA LEU A 105 1.33 -0.98 7.53
C LEU A 105 0.04 -0.26 7.94
N LYS A 106 -0.90 -0.03 7.01
CA LYS A 106 -2.23 0.49 7.34
C LYS A 106 -3.02 -0.44 8.24
N ILE A 107 -2.93 -1.75 8.07
CA ILE A 107 -3.71 -2.73 8.83
C ILE A 107 -3.02 -3.08 10.15
N PHE A 108 -1.72 -3.33 10.16
CA PHE A 108 -0.96 -3.80 11.32
C PHE A 108 -0.18 -2.69 12.05
N GLY A 109 0.02 -1.54 11.41
CA GLY A 109 0.82 -0.42 11.94
C GLY A 109 2.30 -0.55 11.62
N THR A 110 3.07 0.48 12.03
CA THR A 110 4.51 0.61 11.72
C THR A 110 5.44 -0.02 12.77
N LYS A 111 4.89 -0.60 13.85
CA LYS A 111 5.67 -1.19 14.95
C LYS A 111 5.92 -2.69 14.73
N TYR A 112 6.62 -3.02 13.65
CA TYR A 112 7.13 -4.38 13.43
C TYR A 112 8.48 -4.57 14.15
N LYS A 113 8.86 -5.83 14.41
CA LYS A 113 10.17 -6.18 14.97
C LYS A 113 11.23 -6.22 13.88
N ASP A 114 10.91 -6.89 12.77
CA ASP A 114 11.84 -7.11 11.65
C ASP A 114 11.07 -7.30 10.35
N VAL A 115 11.75 -7.06 9.22
CA VAL A 115 11.27 -7.38 7.88
C VAL A 115 12.33 -8.18 7.15
N PHE A 116 12.01 -9.43 6.87
CA PHE A 116 12.85 -10.29 6.03
C PHE A 116 12.35 -10.22 4.59
N THR A 117 13.24 -9.90 3.66
CA THR A 117 12.91 -9.91 2.22
C THR A 117 13.85 -10.85 1.46
N LYS A 118 13.23 -11.76 0.68
CA LYS A 118 13.92 -12.62 -0.27
C LYS A 118 13.58 -12.17 -1.68
N VAL A 119 14.63 -11.86 -2.46
CA VAL A 119 14.53 -11.58 -3.89
C VAL A 119 15.04 -12.79 -4.66
N ILE A 120 14.29 -13.23 -5.65
CA ILE A 120 14.70 -14.26 -6.61
C ILE A 120 14.81 -13.56 -7.97
N LYS A 121 15.92 -13.81 -8.66
CA LYS A 121 16.17 -13.30 -10.00
C LYS A 121 16.05 -14.42 -11.05
N ASN A 122 15.69 -14.04 -12.25
CA ASN A 122 15.68 -14.94 -13.42
C ASN A 122 17.10 -15.09 -14.02
N THR A 123 17.20 -15.80 -15.12
CA THR A 123 18.46 -16.04 -15.81
C THR A 123 19.09 -14.80 -16.45
N GLU A 124 18.31 -13.73 -16.60
CA GLU A 124 18.73 -12.43 -17.14
C GLU A 124 19.11 -11.43 -16.04
N ASP A 125 19.23 -11.92 -14.79
CA ASP A 125 19.52 -11.11 -13.59
C ASP A 125 18.40 -10.10 -13.23
N GLU A 126 17.21 -10.25 -13.81
CA GLU A 126 16.05 -9.44 -13.47
C GLU A 126 15.26 -10.05 -12.30
N VAL A 127 14.59 -9.19 -11.54
CA VAL A 127 13.76 -9.63 -10.42
C VAL A 127 12.56 -10.42 -10.93
N SER A 128 12.49 -11.68 -10.57
CA SER A 128 11.41 -12.63 -10.91
C SER A 128 10.36 -12.73 -9.81
N TYR A 129 10.81 -12.70 -8.55
CA TYR A 129 9.93 -12.85 -7.40
C TYR A 129 10.49 -12.17 -6.16
N VAL A 130 9.59 -11.55 -5.38
CA VAL A 130 9.92 -10.95 -4.09
C VAL A 130 8.96 -11.47 -3.04
N LEU A 131 9.51 -12.03 -1.96
CA LEU A 131 8.78 -12.38 -0.76
C LEU A 131 9.26 -11.52 0.39
N SER A 132 8.35 -10.78 1.03
CA SER A 132 8.64 -10.05 2.25
C SER A 132 7.80 -10.56 3.39
N VAL A 133 8.43 -10.77 4.53
CA VAL A 133 7.82 -11.25 5.77
C VAL A 133 8.04 -10.22 6.85
N PHE A 134 6.97 -9.65 7.37
CA PHE A 134 6.96 -8.70 8.47
C PHE A 134 6.71 -9.45 9.78
N ASP A 135 7.65 -9.42 10.68
CA ASP A 135 7.52 -10.00 12.02
C ASP A 135 6.98 -8.94 12.98
N TYR A 136 5.77 -9.15 13.47
CA TYR A 136 5.17 -8.41 14.57
C TYR A 136 5.21 -9.29 15.83
N GLU A 137 5.03 -8.68 17.00
CA GLU A 137 5.17 -9.41 18.28
C GLU A 137 4.27 -10.65 18.38
N GLU A 138 3.02 -10.54 17.93
CA GLU A 138 2.03 -11.63 18.01
C GLU A 138 1.35 -11.93 16.66
N SER A 139 1.89 -11.39 15.57
CA SER A 139 1.30 -11.53 14.25
C SER A 139 2.35 -11.47 13.15
N ILE A 140 1.98 -11.87 11.96
CA ILE A 140 2.86 -11.93 10.80
C ILE A 140 2.16 -11.35 9.57
N ALA A 141 2.91 -10.63 8.74
CA ALA A 141 2.39 -10.22 7.44
C ALA A 141 3.32 -10.70 6.33
N THR A 142 2.74 -11.12 5.20
CA THR A 142 3.49 -11.54 4.02
C THR A 142 3.05 -10.78 2.79
N ALA A 143 4.02 -10.37 1.99
CA ALA A 143 3.85 -9.77 0.69
C ALA A 143 4.57 -10.60 -0.37
N GLU A 144 3.84 -11.08 -1.36
CA GLU A 144 4.35 -11.89 -2.48
C GLU A 144 4.17 -11.12 -3.78
N ILE A 145 5.26 -10.88 -4.50
CA ILE A 145 5.28 -10.13 -5.75
C ILE A 145 5.92 -10.99 -6.83
N SER A 146 5.17 -11.29 -7.87
CA SER A 146 5.62 -12.09 -9.01
C SER A 146 5.75 -11.23 -10.25
N MET A 147 6.93 -11.25 -10.89
CA MET A 147 7.22 -10.45 -12.08
C MET A 147 7.06 -11.25 -13.38
N ASP A 148 7.37 -12.51 -13.33
CA ASP A 148 7.34 -13.43 -14.51
C ASP A 148 6.48 -14.68 -14.29
N MET A 149 5.77 -14.75 -13.15
CA MET A 149 4.85 -15.85 -12.81
C MET A 149 3.47 -15.28 -12.46
N ASP A 150 2.43 -16.01 -12.82
CA ASP A 150 1.09 -15.71 -12.32
C ASP A 150 0.94 -16.18 -10.88
N ASN A 151 0.21 -15.39 -10.09
CA ASN A 151 -0.25 -15.78 -8.77
C ASN A 151 -1.72 -15.41 -8.59
N THR A 152 -2.30 -15.77 -7.45
CA THR A 152 -3.75 -15.60 -7.22
C THR A 152 -4.17 -14.14 -7.02
N CYS A 153 -3.24 -13.21 -6.86
CA CYS A 153 -3.52 -11.78 -6.66
C CYS A 153 -4.58 -11.51 -5.59
N GLU A 154 -4.53 -12.27 -4.51
CA GLU A 154 -5.50 -12.26 -3.41
C GLU A 154 -4.94 -11.57 -2.16
N MET A 155 -5.85 -11.16 -1.27
CA MET A 155 -5.47 -10.77 0.08
C MET A 155 -6.33 -11.52 1.10
N THR A 156 -5.70 -12.07 2.12
CA THR A 156 -6.37 -12.72 3.24
C THR A 156 -5.89 -12.13 4.55
N ILE A 157 -6.82 -11.74 5.41
CA ILE A 157 -6.56 -11.25 6.77
C ILE A 157 -7.19 -12.23 7.75
N LEU A 158 -6.39 -12.77 8.67
CA LEU A 158 -6.84 -13.71 9.70
C LEU A 158 -6.81 -13.06 11.08
N GLY A 159 -7.88 -13.24 11.81
CA GLY A 159 -7.99 -12.87 13.21
C GLY A 159 -8.48 -14.06 14.06
N THR A 160 -8.45 -13.91 15.37
CA THR A 160 -8.86 -14.96 16.31
C THR A 160 -10.36 -15.27 16.25
N GLY A 161 -11.20 -14.33 15.80
CA GLY A 161 -12.64 -14.42 15.70
C GLY A 161 -13.18 -14.53 14.28
N GLY A 162 -12.32 -14.45 13.24
CA GLY A 162 -12.78 -14.50 11.86
C GLY A 162 -11.69 -14.26 10.84
N LYS A 163 -12.11 -14.17 9.59
CA LYS A 163 -11.22 -13.83 8.48
C LYS A 163 -11.88 -12.89 7.50
N ILE A 164 -11.05 -12.09 6.82
CA ILE A 164 -11.45 -11.28 5.67
C ILE A 164 -10.68 -11.81 4.47
N TYR A 165 -11.41 -12.04 3.37
CA TYR A 165 -10.86 -12.51 2.10
C TYR A 165 -11.24 -11.56 0.99
N ILE A 166 -10.23 -11.09 0.26
CA ILE A 166 -10.36 -10.25 -0.92
C ILE A 166 -9.81 -11.06 -2.10
N PRO A 167 -10.66 -11.42 -3.07
CA PRO A 167 -10.23 -12.18 -4.24
C PRO A 167 -9.42 -11.33 -5.20
N ASP A 168 -9.12 -11.89 -6.36
CA ASP A 168 -8.37 -11.29 -7.46
C ASP A 168 -8.61 -9.80 -7.62
N ASP A 169 -7.59 -9.09 -8.02
CA ASP A 169 -7.56 -7.63 -8.13
C ASP A 169 -7.85 -6.93 -6.79
N TRP A 170 -7.31 -7.48 -5.69
CA TRP A 170 -7.56 -6.94 -4.36
C TRP A 170 -7.29 -5.42 -4.24
N TRP A 171 -6.38 -4.85 -5.02
CA TRP A 171 -6.11 -3.41 -5.06
C TRP A 171 -7.26 -2.59 -5.67
N ARG A 172 -8.18 -3.20 -6.41
CA ARG A 172 -9.43 -2.57 -6.86
C ARG A 172 -10.53 -2.63 -5.82
N LEU A 173 -10.44 -3.61 -4.93
CA LEU A 173 -11.38 -3.84 -3.82
C LEU A 173 -12.85 -3.74 -4.23
N ALA A 174 -13.22 -4.42 -5.32
CA ALA A 174 -14.60 -4.43 -5.79
C ALA A 174 -15.55 -5.07 -4.78
N TYR A 175 -15.07 -6.07 -4.04
CA TYR A 175 -15.74 -6.66 -2.90
C TYR A 175 -14.77 -7.40 -2.01
N PHE A 176 -15.20 -7.68 -0.78
CA PHE A 176 -14.52 -8.61 0.12
C PHE A 176 -15.55 -9.45 0.87
N LYS A 177 -15.10 -10.58 1.40
CA LYS A 177 -15.90 -11.47 2.24
C LYS A 177 -15.33 -11.48 3.63
N MET A 178 -16.18 -11.37 4.63
CA MET A 178 -15.85 -11.60 6.04
C MET A 178 -16.54 -12.86 6.51
N GLN A 179 -15.81 -13.76 7.13
CA GLN A 179 -16.34 -14.97 7.75
C GLN A 179 -16.07 -14.93 9.24
N ASP A 180 -17.13 -15.09 10.03
CA ASP A 180 -17.04 -15.27 11.47
C ASP A 180 -16.70 -16.73 11.77
N THR A 181 -15.85 -16.98 12.80
CA THR A 181 -15.48 -18.34 13.22
C THR A 181 -16.52 -18.97 14.13
N VAL A 182 -17.38 -18.18 14.79
CA VAL A 182 -18.35 -18.69 15.78
C VAL A 182 -19.55 -19.33 15.09
N ASP A 183 -20.15 -18.62 14.14
CA ASP A 183 -21.34 -19.08 13.43
C ASP A 183 -21.06 -19.55 11.99
N GLY A 184 -19.83 -19.36 11.52
CA GLY A 184 -19.39 -19.71 10.17
C GLY A 184 -20.05 -18.88 9.07
N GLN A 185 -20.83 -17.85 9.43
CA GLN A 185 -21.52 -17.01 8.45
C GLN A 185 -20.53 -16.23 7.61
N VAL A 186 -20.79 -16.19 6.31
CA VAL A 186 -20.03 -15.40 5.34
C VAL A 186 -20.85 -14.21 4.90
N LYS A 187 -20.35 -13.02 5.19
CA LYS A 187 -20.94 -11.76 4.72
C LYS A 187 -20.10 -11.20 3.59
N ARG A 188 -20.75 -10.81 2.49
CA ARG A 188 -20.13 -10.14 1.37
C ARG A 188 -20.37 -8.64 1.44
N TYR A 189 -19.30 -7.86 1.32
CA TYR A 189 -19.32 -6.42 1.25
C TYR A 189 -18.88 -6.01 -0.14
N SER A 190 -19.76 -5.38 -0.90
CA SER A 190 -19.49 -4.96 -2.28
C SER A 190 -19.36 -3.45 -2.34
N SER A 191 -18.44 -2.98 -3.15
CA SER A 191 -18.19 -1.59 -3.43
C SER A 191 -18.35 -1.34 -4.93
N ASN A 192 -18.96 -0.24 -5.29
CA ASN A 192 -18.97 0.19 -6.68
C ASN A 192 -17.62 0.86 -6.97
N PHE A 193 -16.68 0.09 -7.49
CA PHE A 193 -15.43 0.65 -7.99
C PHE A 193 -15.67 1.24 -9.37
N GLU A 194 -15.35 2.50 -9.57
CA GLU A 194 -15.50 3.19 -10.85
C GLU A 194 -14.15 3.64 -11.40
N GLY A 195 -13.86 3.29 -12.62
CA GLY A 195 -12.65 3.66 -13.34
C GLY A 195 -11.39 3.01 -12.73
N ASN A 196 -10.33 3.80 -12.61
CA ASN A 196 -9.03 3.39 -12.05
C ASN A 196 -8.81 3.84 -10.59
N GLY A 197 -9.84 4.36 -9.92
CA GLY A 197 -9.77 4.80 -8.53
C GLY A 197 -9.24 6.22 -8.30
N TYR A 198 -8.69 6.90 -9.29
CA TYR A 198 -8.17 8.26 -9.13
C TYR A 198 -9.19 9.27 -8.61
N ARG A 199 -10.48 9.08 -8.93
CA ARG A 199 -11.54 9.94 -8.40
C ARG A 199 -11.55 9.99 -6.87
N TYR A 200 -11.29 8.89 -6.19
CA TYR A 200 -11.29 8.82 -4.72
C TYR A 200 -10.10 9.59 -4.14
N LEU A 201 -8.93 9.42 -4.75
CA LEU A 201 -7.72 10.16 -4.39
C LEU A 201 -7.91 11.67 -4.58
N VAL A 202 -8.44 12.11 -5.74
CA VAL A 202 -8.72 13.53 -6.01
C VAL A 202 -9.76 14.09 -5.04
N GLN A 203 -10.82 13.34 -4.73
CA GLN A 203 -11.81 13.75 -3.73
C GLN A 203 -11.20 13.90 -2.34
N SER A 204 -10.28 13.01 -1.94
CA SER A 204 -9.57 13.10 -0.69
C SER A 204 -8.68 14.33 -0.65
N LEU A 205 -7.87 14.57 -1.70
CA LEU A 205 -7.04 15.77 -1.82
C LEU A 205 -7.88 17.06 -1.69
N LEU A 206 -8.99 17.15 -2.42
CA LEU A 206 -9.87 18.32 -2.36
C LEU A 206 -10.50 18.52 -0.98
N ARG A 207 -10.78 17.43 -0.26
CA ARG A 207 -11.27 17.47 1.13
C ARG A 207 -10.20 18.02 2.06
N GLU A 208 -8.98 17.51 1.98
CA GLU A 208 -7.86 17.98 2.80
C GLU A 208 -7.54 19.45 2.57
N ILE A 209 -7.52 19.91 1.30
CA ILE A 209 -7.34 21.32 0.97
C ILE A 209 -8.41 22.19 1.63
N LYS A 210 -9.67 21.73 1.68
CA LYS A 210 -10.78 22.48 2.27
C LYS A 210 -10.78 22.47 3.78
N MET A 211 -10.37 21.37 4.41
CA MET A 211 -10.53 21.15 5.85
C MET A 211 -9.32 21.59 6.67
N LYS A 212 -8.20 21.88 6.05
CA LYS A 212 -6.91 22.40 6.59
C LYS A 212 -6.28 21.66 7.79
N ASP A 213 -7.00 20.79 8.51
CA ASP A 213 -6.56 20.30 9.83
C ASP A 213 -6.84 18.83 10.12
N LYS A 214 -7.28 18.02 9.15
CA LYS A 214 -7.58 16.62 9.46
C LYS A 214 -6.98 15.69 8.42
N LEU A 215 -5.95 14.97 8.88
CA LEU A 215 -5.45 13.75 8.23
C LEU A 215 -6.63 12.87 7.80
N ASP A 216 -6.70 12.58 6.51
CA ASP A 216 -7.55 11.50 6.05
C ASP A 216 -6.97 10.21 6.65
N ILE A 217 -7.73 9.55 7.50
CA ILE A 217 -7.32 8.31 8.16
C ILE A 217 -7.02 7.21 7.13
N GLN A 218 -7.51 7.37 5.91
CA GLN A 218 -7.38 6.38 4.83
C GLN A 218 -6.03 6.48 4.10
N GLY A 219 -5.55 7.71 3.76
CA GLY A 219 -4.25 7.91 3.14
C GLY A 219 -3.08 7.52 4.03
N LEU A 220 -1.86 7.46 3.50
CA LEU A 220 -0.66 7.23 4.31
C LEU A 220 -0.39 8.45 5.20
N SER A 221 -0.07 8.18 6.45
CA SER A 221 0.58 9.20 7.29
C SER A 221 2.05 9.30 6.90
N GLY A 222 2.70 10.44 7.21
CA GLY A 222 4.11 10.61 6.92
C GLY A 222 4.99 9.50 7.49
N ILE A 223 4.67 9.00 8.71
CA ILE A 223 5.42 7.89 9.31
C ILE A 223 5.21 6.56 8.55
N GLU A 224 4.02 6.30 8.04
CA GLU A 224 3.76 5.10 7.22
C GLU A 224 4.51 5.18 5.89
N GLY A 225 4.44 6.31 5.18
CA GLY A 225 5.16 6.52 3.92
C GLY A 225 6.69 6.44 4.08
N ILE A 226 7.25 7.07 5.12
CA ILE A 226 8.67 6.97 5.46
C ILE A 226 9.06 5.52 5.74
N THR A 227 8.22 4.79 6.47
CA THR A 227 8.48 3.38 6.80
C THR A 227 8.48 2.51 5.55
N VAL A 228 7.54 2.72 4.61
CA VAL A 228 7.53 1.99 3.34
C VAL A 228 8.80 2.27 2.54
N ALA A 229 9.20 3.54 2.40
CA ALA A 229 10.40 3.92 1.67
C ALA A 229 11.67 3.32 2.28
N LYS A 230 11.75 3.25 3.62
CA LYS A 230 12.83 2.57 4.34
C LYS A 230 12.92 1.09 3.99
N ILE A 231 11.80 0.36 4.11
CA ILE A 231 11.77 -1.09 3.83
C ILE A 231 12.16 -1.36 2.38
N LEU A 232 11.68 -0.53 1.42
CA LEU A 232 12.06 -0.66 0.01
C LEU A 232 13.55 -0.43 -0.22
N GLY A 233 14.14 0.57 0.46
CA GLY A 233 15.58 0.85 0.37
C GLY A 233 16.46 -0.26 0.95
N ASP A 234 15.93 -1.02 1.93
CA ASP A 234 16.61 -2.15 2.54
C ASP A 234 16.55 -3.43 1.68
N ILE A 235 15.73 -3.47 0.63
CA ILE A 235 15.69 -4.58 -0.32
C ILE A 235 17.01 -4.60 -1.11
N ARG A 236 17.90 -5.50 -0.71
CA ARG A 236 19.18 -5.70 -1.41
C ARG A 236 18.94 -6.46 -2.71
N GLN A 237 19.33 -5.84 -3.80
CA GLN A 237 19.32 -6.45 -5.13
C GLN A 237 20.39 -7.52 -5.27
#